data_4b7432c3d7b5fba0494571c9a97f61d4
#
_entry.id   4b7432c3d7b5fba0494571c9a97f61d4
#
_cell.length_a   1.000
_cell.length_b   1.000
_cell.length_c   1.000
_cell.angle_alpha   90.00
_cell.angle_beta   90.00
_cell.angle_gamma   90.00
#
_symmetry.space_group_name_H-M   'P 1'
#
loop_
_entity.id
_entity.type
_entity.pdbx_description
1 polymer ?
#
loop_
_entity_poly.entity_id
_entity_poly.type
_entity_poly.pdbx_seq_one_letter_code
_entity_poly.pdbx_strand_id
1 'polypeptide(L)'
;MSLVLTGSEVMQVLDMDLALAAAADAFRAYGEGRVNMPPKSYLTLAQGDFRAMYGEVFLPQGHICGLKWVNVHPGNPHKGLLTVMAKVLLNDPDTGMEFADLDGTHETDFRTGAAGGLAARYLARPEASRLGLIGAGAQARTQVAAIVKVRPIQEITVYDRHLEHAKGFAEKLAATYGVKARPVPAAPEAVAGMDIVVTTTPSTSPVVRREWVSPGTHINAIGADAAGKQELDPEILLAAKVVVDDWAQASHSGEINVALAKGEITPEMIYGSLGEIVAGKKPGRQNPEEITVFDSTGLIIQDLALSYAIYLKAKERGLGVEKDFLK
;
A
#
# COMPACT_ATOMS: atom_id res chain seq x y z
N MET A 1 27.34 14.44 -6.43
CA MET A 1 26.40 14.57 -7.57
C MET A 1 25.17 13.73 -7.28
N SER A 2 24.00 14.21 -7.65
CA SER A 2 22.71 13.54 -7.47
C SER A 2 22.21 13.02 -8.81
N LEU A 3 21.78 11.75 -8.86
CA LEU A 3 21.14 11.16 -10.04
C LEU A 3 19.67 11.58 -10.07
N VAL A 4 19.27 12.33 -11.10
CA VAL A 4 17.88 12.75 -11.31
C VAL A 4 17.19 11.79 -12.26
N LEU A 5 16.07 11.20 -11.82
CA LEU A 5 15.26 10.26 -12.60
C LEU A 5 13.85 10.81 -12.83
N THR A 6 13.47 10.91 -14.09
CA THR A 6 12.09 11.23 -14.50
C THR A 6 11.17 10.03 -14.30
N GLY A 7 9.85 10.26 -14.28
CA GLY A 7 8.87 9.17 -14.17
C GLY A 7 8.99 8.12 -15.29
N SER A 8 9.35 8.55 -16.50
CA SER A 8 9.57 7.64 -17.63
C SER A 8 10.81 6.75 -17.45
N GLU A 9 11.87 7.26 -16.83
CA GLU A 9 13.08 6.48 -16.52
C GLU A 9 12.84 5.54 -15.35
N VAL A 10 12.15 6.00 -14.30
CA VAL A 10 11.68 5.15 -13.20
C VAL A 10 10.90 3.95 -13.73
N MET A 11 9.94 4.17 -14.63
CA MET A 11 9.12 3.10 -15.20
C MET A 11 9.87 2.10 -16.08
N GLN A 12 11.08 2.42 -16.55
CA GLN A 12 11.91 1.46 -17.29
C GLN A 12 12.50 0.36 -16.39
N VAL A 13 12.63 0.62 -15.09
CA VAL A 13 13.24 -0.31 -14.12
C VAL A 13 12.26 -0.81 -13.06
N LEU A 14 11.12 -0.13 -12.91
CA LEU A 14 10.11 -0.43 -11.91
C LEU A 14 9.18 -1.54 -12.41
N ASP A 15 9.12 -2.63 -11.65
CA ASP A 15 8.14 -3.69 -11.81
C ASP A 15 7.65 -4.17 -10.42
N MET A 16 6.62 -5.02 -10.40
CA MET A 16 6.03 -5.49 -9.16
C MET A 16 6.93 -6.50 -8.41
N ASP A 17 7.83 -7.20 -9.09
CA ASP A 17 8.78 -8.11 -8.43
C ASP A 17 9.81 -7.32 -7.64
N LEU A 18 10.35 -6.25 -8.23
CA LEU A 18 11.22 -5.29 -7.54
C LEU A 18 10.51 -4.67 -6.32
N ALA A 19 9.26 -4.23 -6.51
CA ALA A 19 8.48 -3.61 -5.45
C ALA A 19 8.19 -4.59 -4.28
N LEU A 20 7.85 -5.84 -4.58
CA LEU A 20 7.63 -6.88 -3.56
C LEU A 20 8.92 -7.22 -2.79
N ALA A 21 10.07 -7.28 -3.47
CA ALA A 21 11.35 -7.50 -2.83
C ALA A 21 11.72 -6.33 -1.91
N ALA A 22 11.63 -5.10 -2.39
CA ALA A 22 11.90 -3.89 -1.61
C ALA A 22 10.95 -3.76 -0.39
N ALA A 23 9.65 -4.05 -0.56
CA ALA A 23 8.70 -4.06 0.54
C ALA A 23 9.05 -5.12 1.60
N ALA A 24 9.47 -6.31 1.19
CA ALA A 24 9.90 -7.35 2.13
C ALA A 24 11.12 -6.93 2.95
N ASP A 25 12.11 -6.29 2.33
CA ASP A 25 13.30 -5.77 3.01
C ASP A 25 12.92 -4.63 3.97
N ALA A 26 12.07 -3.68 3.54
CA ALA A 26 11.60 -2.58 4.38
C ALA A 26 10.84 -3.06 5.61
N PHE A 27 9.85 -3.94 5.45
CA PHE A 27 9.09 -4.48 6.57
C PHE A 27 9.92 -5.37 7.49
N ARG A 28 10.89 -6.11 6.96
CA ARG A 28 11.84 -6.86 7.79
C ARG A 28 12.70 -5.92 8.64
N ALA A 29 13.26 -4.88 8.04
CA ALA A 29 14.03 -3.87 8.75
C ALA A 29 13.19 -3.19 9.85
N TYR A 30 11.92 -2.87 9.56
CA TYR A 30 10.98 -2.35 10.54
C TYR A 30 10.77 -3.33 11.71
N GLY A 31 10.45 -4.58 11.40
CA GLY A 31 10.23 -5.62 12.42
C GLY A 31 11.48 -5.91 13.27
N GLU A 32 12.67 -5.71 12.73
CA GLU A 32 13.95 -5.86 13.43
C GLU A 32 14.37 -4.60 14.23
N GLY A 33 13.63 -3.49 14.12
CA GLY A 33 13.97 -2.22 14.76
C GLY A 33 15.12 -1.48 14.08
N ARG A 34 15.37 -1.75 12.80
CA ARG A 34 16.42 -1.13 11.97
C ARG A 34 15.87 -0.01 11.09
N VAL A 35 15.02 0.82 11.68
CA VAL A 35 14.44 2.00 11.05
C VAL A 35 14.30 3.13 12.07
N ASN A 36 14.31 4.36 11.59
CA ASN A 36 13.87 5.53 12.34
C ASN A 36 12.90 6.30 11.45
N MET A 37 11.65 6.33 11.83
CA MET A 37 10.56 6.81 11.00
C MET A 37 9.59 7.64 11.84
N PRO A 38 9.76 8.98 11.86
CA PRO A 38 8.77 9.86 12.46
C PRO A 38 7.41 9.76 11.73
N PRO A 39 6.30 10.05 12.42
CA PRO A 39 4.99 10.13 11.78
C PRO A 39 4.98 11.14 10.62
N LYS A 40 4.16 10.86 9.58
CA LYS A 40 4.00 11.80 8.46
C LYS A 40 3.46 13.15 8.94
N SER A 41 4.00 14.23 8.35
CA SER A 41 3.50 15.58 8.56
C SER A 41 2.54 15.96 7.43
N TYR A 42 1.45 16.63 7.78
CA TYR A 42 0.41 17.04 6.85
C TYR A 42 0.36 18.55 6.70
N LEU A 43 0.31 19.04 5.47
CA LEU A 43 -0.02 20.42 5.13
C LEU A 43 -1.37 20.41 4.41
N THR A 44 -2.45 20.66 5.16
CA THR A 44 -3.80 20.71 4.62
C THR A 44 -4.06 22.01 3.88
N LEU A 45 -4.60 21.92 2.67
CA LEU A 45 -4.95 23.04 1.81
C LEU A 45 -6.45 22.96 1.44
N ALA A 46 -6.99 24.05 0.91
CA ALA A 46 -8.41 24.10 0.50
C ALA A 46 -8.79 23.08 -0.60
N GLN A 47 -7.82 22.67 -1.44
CA GLN A 47 -8.07 21.81 -2.61
C GLN A 47 -7.43 20.41 -2.49
N GLY A 48 -6.78 20.12 -1.37
CA GLY A 48 -6.07 18.86 -1.13
C GLY A 48 -5.08 18.97 0.00
N ASP A 49 -4.11 18.08 0.03
CA ASP A 49 -3.04 18.12 1.03
C ASP A 49 -1.67 17.82 0.41
N PHE A 50 -0.62 18.21 1.13
CA PHE A 50 0.73 17.70 0.98
C PHE A 50 1.14 16.92 2.22
N ARG A 51 1.96 15.90 2.02
CA ARG A 51 2.51 15.07 3.10
C ARG A 51 4.03 15.02 2.96
N ALA A 52 4.73 15.37 4.04
CA ALA A 52 6.15 15.11 4.19
C ALA A 52 6.33 13.80 4.94
N MET A 53 6.98 12.84 4.31
CA MET A 53 7.34 11.56 4.89
C MET A 53 8.85 11.44 4.84
N TYR A 54 9.50 11.25 5.99
CA TYR A 54 10.96 11.17 6.07
C TYR A 54 11.39 10.13 7.10
N GLY A 55 12.60 9.62 6.93
CA GLY A 55 13.14 8.61 7.83
C GLY A 55 14.43 7.99 7.32
N GLU A 56 14.87 6.96 8.02
CA GLU A 56 16.01 6.14 7.65
C GLU A 56 15.67 4.66 7.74
N VAL A 57 16.37 3.86 6.95
CA VAL A 57 16.21 2.40 6.92
C VAL A 57 17.54 1.72 6.65
N PHE A 58 17.82 0.65 7.40
CA PHE A 58 18.98 -0.22 7.18
C PHE A 58 18.54 -1.43 6.35
N LEU A 59 18.84 -1.40 5.07
CA LEU A 59 18.53 -2.44 4.10
C LEU A 59 19.72 -3.38 3.91
N PRO A 60 19.55 -4.59 3.34
CA PRO A 60 20.68 -5.45 2.96
C PRO A 60 21.67 -4.77 1.99
N GLN A 61 21.18 -3.86 1.15
CA GLN A 61 21.95 -3.16 0.13
C GLN A 61 22.62 -1.89 0.63
N GLY A 62 22.25 -1.35 1.80
CA GLY A 62 22.84 -0.14 2.37
C GLY A 62 21.98 0.55 3.41
N HIS A 63 22.58 1.49 4.13
CA HIS A 63 21.89 2.41 5.05
C HIS A 63 21.51 3.67 4.29
N ILE A 64 20.24 4.08 4.36
CA ILE A 64 19.69 5.17 3.56
C ILE A 64 18.77 6.01 4.42
N CYS A 65 18.81 7.33 4.25
CA CYS A 65 17.77 8.23 4.72
C CYS A 65 17.19 9.03 3.55
N GLY A 66 16.07 9.68 3.77
CA GLY A 66 15.45 10.47 2.72
C GLY A 66 14.07 11.01 3.05
N LEU A 67 13.51 11.64 2.04
CA LEU A 67 12.23 12.34 2.11
C LEU A 67 11.36 11.97 0.90
N LYS A 68 10.07 11.71 1.14
CA LYS A 68 9.04 11.82 0.11
C LYS A 68 8.16 13.03 0.37
N TRP A 69 8.04 13.89 -0.63
CA TRP A 69 7.07 14.97 -0.68
C TRP A 69 5.96 14.57 -1.66
N VAL A 70 4.78 14.28 -1.12
CA VAL A 70 3.64 13.78 -1.91
C VAL A 70 2.42 14.68 -1.70
N ASN A 71 1.67 14.92 -2.78
CA ASN A 71 0.39 15.60 -2.70
C ASN A 71 -0.79 14.65 -2.98
N VAL A 72 -1.95 14.98 -2.42
CA VAL A 72 -3.25 14.39 -2.76
C VAL A 72 -4.22 15.52 -3.09
N HIS A 73 -4.57 15.65 -4.36
CA HIS A 73 -5.47 16.68 -4.87
C HIS A 73 -6.61 16.03 -5.68
N PRO A 74 -7.76 15.72 -5.06
CA PRO A 74 -8.87 14.97 -5.71
C PRO A 74 -9.44 15.66 -6.96
N GLY A 75 -9.35 17.00 -7.05
CA GLY A 75 -9.81 17.78 -8.20
C GLY A 75 -8.86 17.80 -9.41
N ASN A 76 -7.66 17.27 -9.30
CA ASN A 76 -6.65 17.29 -10.37
C ASN A 76 -7.08 16.59 -11.67
N PRO A 77 -7.83 15.46 -11.67
CA PRO A 77 -8.26 14.82 -12.91
C PRO A 77 -9.06 15.74 -13.83
N HIS A 78 -9.85 16.67 -13.28
CA HIS A 78 -10.56 17.68 -14.07
C HIS A 78 -9.64 18.69 -14.78
N LYS A 79 -8.36 18.73 -14.39
CA LYS A 79 -7.30 19.59 -14.98
C LYS A 79 -6.31 18.78 -15.81
N GLY A 80 -6.55 17.50 -16.06
CA GLY A 80 -5.63 16.59 -16.75
C GLY A 80 -4.38 16.22 -15.94
N LEU A 81 -4.40 16.40 -14.61
CA LEU A 81 -3.31 16.07 -13.71
C LEU A 81 -3.65 14.84 -12.87
N LEU A 82 -2.64 14.16 -12.34
CA LEU A 82 -2.83 13.02 -11.43
C LEU A 82 -3.30 13.50 -10.06
N THR A 83 -4.17 12.72 -9.43
CA THR A 83 -4.63 12.99 -8.05
C THR A 83 -3.48 12.98 -7.05
N VAL A 84 -2.53 12.05 -7.25
CA VAL A 84 -1.33 11.89 -6.43
C VAL A 84 -0.11 12.12 -7.30
N MET A 85 0.80 12.96 -6.84
CA MET A 85 2.12 13.18 -7.44
C MET A 85 3.13 13.27 -6.32
N ALA A 86 4.34 12.76 -6.55
CA ALA A 86 5.36 12.70 -5.52
C ALA A 86 6.78 12.88 -6.07
N LYS A 87 7.67 13.34 -5.19
CA LYS A 87 9.12 13.32 -5.36
C LYS A 87 9.73 12.56 -4.19
N VAL A 88 10.80 11.80 -4.46
CA VAL A 88 11.60 11.15 -3.43
C VAL A 88 13.04 11.61 -3.55
N LEU A 89 13.62 12.03 -2.42
CA LEU A 89 15.03 12.37 -2.28
C LEU A 89 15.70 11.29 -1.42
N LEU A 90 16.84 10.77 -1.90
CA LEU A 90 17.68 9.84 -1.15
C LEU A 90 18.98 10.51 -0.73
N ASN A 91 19.30 10.39 0.55
CA ASN A 91 20.48 11.00 1.16
C ASN A 91 21.37 9.93 1.79
N ASP A 92 22.67 10.16 1.73
CA ASP A 92 23.68 9.46 2.50
C ASP A 92 23.56 9.88 3.97
N PRO A 93 23.28 8.94 4.90
CA PRO A 93 23.07 9.31 6.31
C PRO A 93 24.33 9.81 7.02
N ASP A 94 25.53 9.46 6.56
CA ASP A 94 26.79 9.85 7.20
C ASP A 94 27.18 11.30 6.84
N THR A 95 26.88 11.72 5.63
CA THR A 95 27.28 13.05 5.11
C THR A 95 26.09 14.03 4.95
N GLY A 96 24.88 13.51 4.92
CA GLY A 96 23.67 14.27 4.57
C GLY A 96 23.56 14.57 3.06
N MET A 97 24.52 14.12 2.24
CA MET A 97 24.56 14.44 0.82
C MET A 97 23.44 13.72 0.07
N GLU A 98 22.68 14.48 -0.72
CA GLU A 98 21.72 13.90 -1.65
C GLU A 98 22.46 13.19 -2.79
N PHE A 99 22.05 11.95 -3.06
CA PHE A 99 22.61 11.16 -4.16
C PHE A 99 21.57 10.75 -5.22
N ALA A 100 20.27 10.91 -4.92
CA ALA A 100 19.21 10.69 -5.90
C ALA A 100 18.00 11.58 -5.66
N ASP A 101 17.41 12.10 -6.75
CA ASP A 101 16.12 12.79 -6.85
C ASP A 101 15.28 12.10 -7.91
N LEU A 102 14.17 11.47 -7.52
CA LEU A 102 13.35 10.71 -8.45
C LEU A 102 11.86 11.04 -8.36
N ASP A 103 11.16 10.83 -9.48
CA ASP A 103 9.70 10.82 -9.48
C ASP A 103 9.18 9.67 -8.61
N GLY A 104 8.49 10.02 -7.54
CA GLY A 104 7.86 9.10 -6.61
C GLY A 104 6.41 8.76 -6.93
N THR A 105 5.86 9.26 -8.04
CA THR A 105 4.43 9.12 -8.36
C THR A 105 4.05 7.67 -8.63
N HIS A 106 4.70 7.04 -9.61
CA HIS A 106 4.47 5.64 -9.95
C HIS A 106 5.00 4.69 -8.86
N GLU A 107 6.12 5.05 -8.27
CA GLU A 107 6.72 4.33 -7.15
C GLU A 107 5.72 4.20 -5.99
N THR A 108 5.00 5.28 -5.63
CA THR A 108 3.97 5.29 -4.57
C THR A 108 2.86 4.26 -4.84
N ASP A 109 2.41 4.10 -6.07
CA ASP A 109 1.41 3.09 -6.42
C ASP A 109 1.96 1.67 -6.23
N PHE A 110 3.18 1.41 -6.73
CA PHE A 110 3.79 0.09 -6.69
C PHE A 110 4.15 -0.36 -5.26
N ARG A 111 4.74 0.53 -4.42
CA ARG A 111 5.06 0.18 -3.03
C ARG A 111 3.82 -0.09 -2.19
N THR A 112 2.70 0.61 -2.49
CA THR A 112 1.42 0.37 -1.80
C THR A 112 0.82 -0.98 -2.22
N GLY A 113 0.85 -1.30 -3.52
CA GLY A 113 0.46 -2.62 -4.01
C GLY A 113 1.31 -3.74 -3.42
N ALA A 114 2.62 -3.53 -3.36
CA ALA A 114 3.56 -4.50 -2.80
C ALA A 114 3.33 -4.79 -1.31
N ALA A 115 2.97 -3.76 -0.52
CA ALA A 115 2.60 -3.96 0.89
C ALA A 115 1.37 -4.89 1.03
N GLY A 116 0.31 -4.65 0.25
CA GLY A 116 -0.88 -5.51 0.24
C GLY A 116 -0.58 -6.92 -0.29
N GLY A 117 0.28 -7.05 -1.31
CA GLY A 117 0.75 -8.35 -1.78
C GLY A 117 1.54 -9.10 -0.71
N LEU A 118 2.43 -8.40 -0.01
CA LEU A 118 3.20 -8.98 1.09
C LEU A 118 2.28 -9.39 2.25
N ALA A 119 1.31 -8.56 2.63
CA ALA A 119 0.31 -8.91 3.62
C ALA A 119 -0.49 -10.15 3.20
N ALA A 120 -0.98 -10.21 1.96
CA ALA A 120 -1.67 -11.38 1.43
C ALA A 120 -0.80 -12.64 1.45
N ARG A 121 0.53 -12.54 1.23
CA ARG A 121 1.46 -13.67 1.34
C ARG A 121 1.50 -14.28 2.74
N TYR A 122 1.37 -13.51 3.79
CA TYR A 122 1.44 -13.97 5.16
C TYR A 122 0.07 -14.21 5.82
N LEU A 123 -0.96 -13.50 5.35
CA LEU A 123 -2.25 -13.43 6.03
C LEU A 123 -3.40 -14.08 5.25
N ALA A 124 -3.32 -14.21 3.92
CA ALA A 124 -4.30 -14.96 3.15
C ALA A 124 -3.96 -16.47 3.14
N ARG A 125 -4.97 -17.31 2.94
CA ARG A 125 -4.77 -18.76 2.75
C ARG A 125 -3.87 -19.00 1.52
N PRO A 126 -2.98 -20.00 1.53
CA PRO A 126 -2.09 -20.28 0.39
C PRO A 126 -2.84 -20.56 -0.92
N GLU A 127 -3.98 -21.23 -0.83
CA GLU A 127 -4.86 -21.61 -1.94
C GLU A 127 -5.87 -20.54 -2.34
N ALA A 128 -5.82 -19.34 -1.73
CA ALA A 128 -6.73 -18.24 -2.05
C ALA A 128 -6.74 -17.93 -3.55
N SER A 129 -7.92 -18.02 -4.17
CA SER A 129 -8.10 -17.95 -5.63
C SER A 129 -9.16 -16.95 -6.06
N ARG A 130 -9.98 -16.43 -5.13
CA ARG A 130 -11.05 -15.47 -5.39
C ARG A 130 -10.73 -14.13 -4.73
N LEU A 131 -10.65 -13.08 -5.55
CA LEU A 131 -10.31 -11.73 -5.13
C LEU A 131 -11.50 -10.79 -5.35
N GLY A 132 -11.96 -10.12 -4.30
CA GLY A 132 -12.95 -9.05 -4.37
C GLY A 132 -12.30 -7.68 -4.25
N LEU A 133 -12.74 -6.73 -5.07
CA LEU A 133 -12.27 -5.36 -5.08
C LEU A 133 -13.41 -4.39 -4.78
N ILE A 134 -13.23 -3.53 -3.78
CA ILE A 134 -14.08 -2.40 -3.46
C ILE A 134 -13.33 -1.12 -3.83
N GLY A 135 -13.67 -0.55 -4.99
CA GLY A 135 -12.95 0.51 -5.68
C GLY A 135 -12.14 0.01 -6.86
N ALA A 136 -12.16 0.76 -7.97
CA ALA A 136 -11.51 0.43 -9.25
C ALA A 136 -10.47 1.49 -9.66
N GLY A 137 -9.77 2.08 -8.69
CA GLY A 137 -8.77 3.12 -8.88
C GLY A 137 -7.34 2.63 -9.13
N ALA A 138 -6.39 3.58 -9.08
CA ALA A 138 -4.96 3.30 -9.26
C ALA A 138 -4.43 2.29 -8.23
N GLN A 139 -4.82 2.44 -6.96
CA GLN A 139 -4.40 1.53 -5.89
C GLN A 139 -4.93 0.10 -6.11
N ALA A 140 -6.19 -0.06 -6.52
CA ALA A 140 -6.74 -1.38 -6.83
C ALA A 140 -5.91 -2.12 -7.91
N ARG A 141 -5.42 -1.39 -8.92
CA ARG A 141 -4.58 -1.95 -9.98
C ARG A 141 -3.28 -2.56 -9.44
N THR A 142 -2.57 -1.84 -8.59
CA THR A 142 -1.29 -2.33 -8.05
C THR A 142 -1.48 -3.37 -6.96
N GLN A 143 -2.58 -3.33 -6.21
CA GLN A 143 -2.98 -4.40 -5.30
C GLN A 143 -3.17 -5.72 -6.06
N VAL A 144 -3.94 -5.72 -7.17
CA VAL A 144 -4.12 -6.91 -8.02
C VAL A 144 -2.76 -7.38 -8.54
N ALA A 145 -1.94 -6.46 -9.10
CA ALA A 145 -0.63 -6.79 -9.65
C ALA A 145 0.29 -7.52 -8.64
N ALA A 146 0.22 -7.15 -7.37
CA ALA A 146 0.98 -7.79 -6.32
C ALA A 146 0.35 -9.11 -5.84
N ILE A 147 -0.97 -9.14 -5.65
CA ILE A 147 -1.68 -10.31 -5.11
C ILE A 147 -1.60 -11.51 -6.07
N VAL A 148 -1.74 -11.31 -7.37
CA VAL A 148 -1.61 -12.39 -8.37
C VAL A 148 -0.21 -13.01 -8.45
N LYS A 149 0.82 -12.31 -7.96
CA LYS A 149 2.19 -12.85 -7.86
C LYS A 149 2.40 -13.73 -6.63
N VAL A 150 1.57 -13.59 -5.61
CA VAL A 150 1.74 -14.29 -4.33
C VAL A 150 0.65 -15.31 -4.03
N ARG A 151 -0.47 -15.26 -4.75
CA ARG A 151 -1.61 -16.18 -4.62
C ARG A 151 -2.13 -16.62 -5.99
N PRO A 152 -2.62 -17.85 -6.13
CA PRO A 152 -3.10 -18.41 -7.42
C PRO A 152 -4.50 -17.87 -7.77
N ILE A 153 -4.63 -16.56 -7.96
CA ILE A 153 -5.91 -15.92 -8.24
C ILE A 153 -6.45 -16.38 -9.60
N GLN A 154 -7.71 -16.83 -9.62
CA GLN A 154 -8.43 -17.31 -10.81
C GLN A 154 -9.65 -16.46 -11.13
N GLU A 155 -10.26 -15.85 -10.10
CA GLU A 155 -11.46 -15.03 -10.25
C GLU A 155 -11.29 -13.69 -9.51
N ILE A 156 -11.69 -12.61 -10.19
CA ILE A 156 -11.71 -11.25 -9.63
C ILE A 156 -13.11 -10.66 -9.79
N THR A 157 -13.69 -10.19 -8.70
CA THR A 157 -14.98 -9.49 -8.70
C THR A 157 -14.74 -8.03 -8.36
N VAL A 158 -15.24 -7.11 -9.17
CA VAL A 158 -14.97 -5.67 -9.04
C VAL A 158 -16.25 -4.91 -8.77
N TYR A 159 -16.28 -4.20 -7.65
CA TYR A 159 -17.30 -3.21 -7.34
C TYR A 159 -16.69 -1.80 -7.37
N ASP A 160 -17.37 -0.88 -8.01
CA ASP A 160 -17.15 0.57 -7.91
C ASP A 160 -18.53 1.26 -7.88
N ARG A 161 -18.63 2.42 -7.22
CA ARG A 161 -19.88 3.19 -7.22
C ARG A 161 -20.36 3.57 -8.63
N HIS A 162 -19.44 3.59 -9.60
CA HIS A 162 -19.72 3.76 -11.02
C HIS A 162 -19.50 2.44 -11.74
N LEU A 163 -20.59 1.73 -12.07
CA LEU A 163 -20.52 0.39 -12.69
C LEU A 163 -19.67 0.35 -13.97
N GLU A 164 -19.71 1.41 -14.78
CA GLU A 164 -18.88 1.49 -16.00
C GLU A 164 -17.36 1.55 -15.69
N HIS A 165 -16.96 2.15 -14.56
CA HIS A 165 -15.56 2.07 -14.11
C HIS A 165 -15.19 0.63 -13.72
N ALA A 166 -16.06 -0.04 -12.96
CA ALA A 166 -15.85 -1.44 -12.59
C ALA A 166 -15.75 -2.36 -13.83
N LYS A 167 -16.60 -2.12 -14.84
CA LYS A 167 -16.62 -2.87 -16.11
C LYS A 167 -15.31 -2.72 -16.87
N GLY A 168 -14.92 -1.47 -17.19
CA GLY A 168 -13.67 -1.21 -17.90
C GLY A 168 -12.43 -1.68 -17.15
N PHE A 169 -12.47 -1.66 -15.80
CA PHE A 169 -11.39 -2.18 -14.98
C PHE A 169 -11.33 -3.71 -15.01
N ALA A 170 -12.46 -4.40 -14.88
CA ALA A 170 -12.54 -5.86 -14.96
C ALA A 170 -12.06 -6.39 -16.33
N GLU A 171 -12.44 -5.75 -17.43
CA GLU A 171 -11.97 -6.09 -18.79
C GLU A 171 -10.44 -6.01 -18.89
N LYS A 172 -9.83 -4.93 -18.33
CA LYS A 172 -8.37 -4.76 -18.31
C LYS A 172 -7.69 -5.84 -17.48
N LEU A 173 -8.24 -6.19 -16.31
CA LEU A 173 -7.69 -7.24 -15.44
C LEU A 173 -7.74 -8.61 -16.13
N ALA A 174 -8.86 -8.97 -16.76
CA ALA A 174 -8.99 -10.22 -17.52
C ALA A 174 -7.95 -10.30 -18.64
N ALA A 175 -7.78 -9.22 -19.42
CA ALA A 175 -6.81 -9.17 -20.51
C ALA A 175 -5.35 -9.24 -20.02
N THR A 176 -5.03 -8.60 -18.88
CA THR A 176 -3.66 -8.51 -18.38
C THR A 176 -3.21 -9.81 -17.69
N TYR A 177 -4.09 -10.45 -16.93
CA TYR A 177 -3.71 -11.58 -16.06
C TYR A 177 -4.27 -12.92 -16.50
N GLY A 178 -5.12 -12.96 -17.53
CA GLY A 178 -5.75 -14.22 -18.01
C GLY A 178 -6.72 -14.83 -16.99
N VAL A 179 -7.25 -14.04 -16.05
CA VAL A 179 -8.17 -14.47 -15.00
C VAL A 179 -9.62 -14.16 -15.37
N LYS A 180 -10.57 -14.84 -14.74
CA LYS A 180 -11.98 -14.45 -14.85
C LYS A 180 -12.20 -13.17 -14.03
N ALA A 181 -12.52 -12.06 -14.70
CA ALA A 181 -12.82 -10.81 -14.01
C ALA A 181 -14.21 -10.30 -14.43
N ARG A 182 -15.03 -9.91 -13.45
CA ARG A 182 -16.39 -9.42 -13.71
C ARG A 182 -16.73 -8.22 -12.82
N PRO A 183 -17.45 -7.23 -13.35
CA PRO A 183 -18.02 -6.17 -12.54
C PRO A 183 -19.27 -6.68 -11.81
N VAL A 184 -19.59 -6.05 -10.67
CA VAL A 184 -20.83 -6.29 -9.93
C VAL A 184 -21.50 -4.98 -9.56
N PRO A 185 -22.85 -4.93 -9.52
CA PRO A 185 -23.58 -3.70 -9.22
C PRO A 185 -23.65 -3.35 -7.73
N ALA A 186 -23.32 -4.29 -6.83
CA ALA A 186 -23.41 -4.09 -5.39
C ALA A 186 -22.19 -4.64 -4.63
N ALA A 187 -21.78 -3.90 -3.60
CA ALA A 187 -20.59 -4.25 -2.80
C ALA A 187 -20.67 -5.65 -2.15
N PRO A 188 -21.82 -6.14 -1.64
CA PRO A 188 -21.90 -7.50 -1.09
C PRO A 188 -21.42 -8.58 -2.07
N GLU A 189 -21.67 -8.42 -3.37
CA GLU A 189 -21.29 -9.39 -4.40
C GLU A 189 -19.76 -9.43 -4.64
N ALA A 190 -19.05 -8.35 -4.27
CA ALA A 190 -17.59 -8.29 -4.34
C ALA A 190 -16.91 -8.73 -3.02
N VAL A 191 -17.70 -9.07 -1.99
CA VAL A 191 -17.18 -9.50 -0.68
C VAL A 191 -17.58 -10.94 -0.35
N ALA A 192 -18.85 -11.28 -0.57
CA ALA A 192 -19.38 -12.58 -0.18
C ALA A 192 -18.67 -13.72 -0.89
N GLY A 193 -18.11 -14.65 -0.09
CA GLY A 193 -17.40 -15.82 -0.58
C GLY A 193 -16.04 -15.55 -1.21
N MET A 194 -15.49 -14.34 -1.08
CA MET A 194 -14.12 -14.04 -1.54
C MET A 194 -13.08 -14.54 -0.52
N ASP A 195 -11.94 -15.01 -1.04
CA ASP A 195 -10.81 -15.43 -0.22
C ASP A 195 -9.98 -14.23 0.23
N ILE A 196 -9.86 -13.24 -0.65
CA ILE A 196 -9.21 -11.97 -0.39
C ILE A 196 -10.14 -10.84 -0.80
N VAL A 197 -10.25 -9.80 0.03
CA VAL A 197 -10.96 -8.55 -0.27
C VAL A 197 -9.97 -7.40 -0.17
N VAL A 198 -10.02 -6.48 -1.12
CA VAL A 198 -9.22 -5.24 -1.09
C VAL A 198 -10.15 -4.05 -1.14
N THR A 199 -10.00 -3.12 -0.20
CA THR A 199 -10.72 -1.85 -0.19
C THR A 199 -9.76 -0.71 -0.49
N THR A 200 -10.14 0.15 -1.44
CA THR A 200 -9.31 1.27 -1.93
C THR A 200 -10.16 2.52 -2.14
N THR A 201 -11.12 2.78 -1.27
CA THR A 201 -12.04 3.91 -1.40
C THR A 201 -11.67 5.08 -0.48
N PRO A 202 -12.04 6.33 -0.81
CA PRO A 202 -11.87 7.47 0.08
C PRO A 202 -13.00 7.58 1.12
N SER A 203 -13.71 6.49 1.44
CA SER A 203 -14.89 6.51 2.28
C SER A 203 -14.59 6.97 3.72
N THR A 204 -15.56 7.65 4.32
CA THR A 204 -15.59 8.00 5.75
C THR A 204 -16.62 7.18 6.54
N SER A 205 -17.22 6.18 5.88
CA SER A 205 -18.18 5.26 6.46
C SER A 205 -17.99 3.86 5.89
N PRO A 206 -18.34 2.80 6.64
CA PRO A 206 -18.16 1.41 6.20
C PRO A 206 -18.79 1.12 4.84
N VAL A 207 -17.99 0.57 3.93
CA VAL A 207 -18.39 0.06 2.61
C VAL A 207 -18.36 -1.46 2.55
N VAL A 208 -17.77 -2.11 3.55
CA VAL A 208 -17.81 -3.56 3.77
C VAL A 208 -18.48 -3.84 5.12
N ARG A 209 -19.53 -4.65 5.13
CA ARG A 209 -20.26 -5.03 6.34
C ARG A 209 -19.83 -6.40 6.85
N ARG A 210 -19.94 -6.61 8.16
CA ARG A 210 -19.52 -7.85 8.84
C ARG A 210 -20.23 -9.08 8.28
N GLU A 211 -21.53 -9.00 8.04
CA GLU A 211 -22.35 -10.12 7.55
C GLU A 211 -21.96 -10.62 6.15
N TRP A 212 -21.17 -9.86 5.39
CA TRP A 212 -20.69 -10.29 4.05
C TRP A 212 -19.37 -11.06 4.10
N VAL A 213 -18.64 -10.93 5.22
CA VAL A 213 -17.29 -11.50 5.37
C VAL A 213 -17.37 -12.92 5.91
N SER A 214 -16.90 -13.88 5.12
CA SER A 214 -16.85 -15.29 5.49
C SER A 214 -15.64 -15.62 6.39
N PRO A 215 -15.72 -16.68 7.21
CA PRO A 215 -14.53 -17.25 7.83
C PRO A 215 -13.43 -17.52 6.79
N GLY A 216 -12.17 -17.29 7.18
CA GLY A 216 -11.01 -17.51 6.32
C GLY A 216 -10.70 -16.38 5.35
N THR A 217 -11.53 -15.34 5.24
CA THR A 217 -11.26 -14.17 4.38
C THR A 217 -10.07 -13.35 4.92
N HIS A 218 -9.23 -12.89 3.99
CA HIS A 218 -8.21 -11.87 4.24
C HIS A 218 -8.67 -10.53 3.65
N ILE A 219 -8.51 -9.42 4.38
CA ILE A 219 -8.88 -8.08 3.92
C ILE A 219 -7.66 -7.16 3.94
N ASN A 220 -7.33 -6.58 2.78
CA ASN A 220 -6.41 -5.44 2.69
C ASN A 220 -7.22 -4.14 2.74
N ALA A 221 -7.17 -3.41 3.85
CA ALA A 221 -7.79 -2.11 4.02
C ALA A 221 -6.76 -1.02 3.66
N ILE A 222 -6.90 -0.42 2.49
CA ILE A 222 -5.89 0.47 1.88
C ILE A 222 -6.40 1.91 1.77
N GLY A 223 -7.71 2.12 1.72
CA GLY A 223 -8.27 3.44 1.40
C GLY A 223 -8.28 4.42 2.57
N ALA A 224 -8.20 3.93 3.81
CA ALA A 224 -8.13 4.77 4.99
C ALA A 224 -6.68 5.22 5.24
N ASP A 225 -6.32 6.42 4.76
CA ASP A 225 -4.97 7.01 4.86
C ASP A 225 -4.98 8.42 5.48
N ALA A 226 -6.08 8.80 6.11
CA ALA A 226 -6.28 10.08 6.81
C ALA A 226 -7.30 9.94 7.93
N ALA A 227 -7.18 10.75 8.97
CA ALA A 227 -8.08 10.76 10.11
C ALA A 227 -9.57 10.89 9.67
N GLY A 228 -10.45 10.10 10.26
CA GLY A 228 -11.88 10.05 9.97
C GLY A 228 -12.28 9.20 8.76
N LYS A 229 -11.33 8.65 7.99
CA LYS A 229 -11.63 7.65 6.95
C LYS A 229 -11.85 6.27 7.57
N GLN A 230 -12.77 5.53 6.96
CA GLN A 230 -13.14 4.19 7.40
C GLN A 230 -13.81 3.45 6.23
N GLU A 231 -13.43 2.21 5.96
CA GLU A 231 -14.00 1.36 4.91
C GLU A 231 -14.71 0.13 5.47
N LEU A 232 -14.30 -0.37 6.65
CA LEU A 232 -14.80 -1.60 7.25
C LEU A 232 -15.76 -1.33 8.41
N ASP A 233 -16.77 -2.18 8.52
CA ASP A 233 -17.58 -2.25 9.72
C ASP A 233 -16.69 -2.61 10.94
N PRO A 234 -16.75 -1.87 12.06
CA PRO A 234 -15.98 -2.18 13.27
C PRO A 234 -16.13 -3.62 13.76
N GLU A 235 -17.28 -4.26 13.56
CA GLU A 235 -17.49 -5.67 13.90
C GLU A 235 -16.55 -6.62 13.15
N ILE A 236 -16.03 -6.21 11.98
CA ILE A 236 -14.98 -6.97 11.27
C ILE A 236 -13.69 -6.94 12.08
N LEU A 237 -13.30 -5.76 12.58
CA LEU A 237 -12.07 -5.58 13.37
C LEU A 237 -12.14 -6.37 14.68
N LEU A 238 -13.32 -6.45 15.32
CA LEU A 238 -13.53 -7.24 16.53
C LEU A 238 -13.39 -8.75 16.28
N ALA A 239 -13.76 -9.21 15.08
CA ALA A 239 -13.73 -10.63 14.73
C ALA A 239 -12.42 -11.10 14.08
N ALA A 240 -11.54 -10.17 13.70
CA ALA A 240 -10.37 -10.44 12.89
C ALA A 240 -9.06 -10.43 13.68
N LYS A 241 -8.05 -11.12 13.14
CA LYS A 241 -6.64 -10.84 13.45
C LYS A 241 -6.25 -9.57 12.71
N VAL A 242 -6.20 -8.45 13.42
CA VAL A 242 -5.85 -7.14 12.84
C VAL A 242 -4.35 -6.92 12.89
N VAL A 243 -3.74 -6.71 11.72
CA VAL A 243 -2.33 -6.41 11.53
C VAL A 243 -2.21 -5.03 10.90
N VAL A 244 -1.38 -4.17 11.48
CA VAL A 244 -1.14 -2.81 10.97
C VAL A 244 0.23 -2.73 10.28
N ASP A 245 0.44 -1.72 9.46
CA ASP A 245 1.77 -1.41 8.95
C ASP A 245 2.63 -0.73 10.02
N ASP A 246 2.09 0.29 10.71
CA ASP A 246 2.67 0.97 11.87
C ASP A 246 1.58 1.40 12.84
N TRP A 247 1.76 1.14 14.13
CA TRP A 247 0.78 1.47 15.16
C TRP A 247 0.49 2.98 15.26
N ALA A 248 1.54 3.80 15.27
CA ALA A 248 1.37 5.23 15.48
C ALA A 248 0.62 5.89 14.32
N GLN A 249 0.83 5.42 13.09
CA GLN A 249 0.12 5.93 11.92
C GLN A 249 -1.28 5.33 11.79
N ALA A 250 -1.44 4.02 11.98
CA ALA A 250 -2.72 3.33 11.86
C ALA A 250 -3.74 3.84 12.91
N SER A 251 -3.32 4.03 14.16
CA SER A 251 -4.18 4.57 15.22
C SER A 251 -4.66 6.01 14.95
N HIS A 252 -3.91 6.79 14.17
CA HIS A 252 -4.25 8.18 13.84
C HIS A 252 -5.02 8.31 12.52
N SER A 253 -4.67 7.53 11.50
CA SER A 253 -5.14 7.75 10.12
C SER A 253 -5.42 6.47 9.32
N GLY A 254 -5.20 5.27 9.88
CA GLY A 254 -5.51 3.98 9.26
C GLY A 254 -6.97 3.56 9.45
N GLU A 255 -7.30 2.39 9.00
CA GLU A 255 -8.65 1.81 9.10
C GLU A 255 -9.18 1.72 10.54
N ILE A 256 -8.27 1.50 11.50
CA ILE A 256 -8.63 1.37 12.92
C ILE A 256 -8.92 2.70 13.61
N ASN A 257 -8.59 3.86 13.01
CA ASN A 257 -8.61 5.17 13.67
C ASN A 257 -9.97 5.56 14.24
N VAL A 258 -11.05 5.35 13.48
CA VAL A 258 -12.41 5.74 13.86
C VAL A 258 -12.94 4.85 14.97
N ALA A 259 -12.74 3.52 14.86
CA ALA A 259 -13.17 2.55 15.86
C ALA A 259 -12.43 2.74 17.20
N LEU A 260 -11.12 3.04 17.17
CA LEU A 260 -10.33 3.39 18.35
C LEU A 260 -10.84 4.69 19.01
N ALA A 261 -11.05 5.75 18.22
CA ALA A 261 -11.53 7.04 18.74
C ALA A 261 -12.91 6.94 19.41
N LYS A 262 -13.77 6.01 18.97
CA LYS A 262 -15.09 5.72 19.57
C LYS A 262 -15.03 4.73 20.72
N GLY A 263 -13.89 4.09 20.99
CA GLY A 263 -13.76 3.03 21.99
C GLY A 263 -14.46 1.71 21.60
N GLU A 264 -14.72 1.50 20.31
CA GLU A 264 -15.31 0.27 19.77
C GLU A 264 -14.26 -0.86 19.74
N ILE A 265 -12.98 -0.52 19.57
CA ILE A 265 -11.83 -1.43 19.73
C ILE A 265 -10.80 -0.82 20.68
N THR A 266 -9.90 -1.65 21.22
CA THR A 266 -8.80 -1.21 22.09
C THR A 266 -7.43 -1.58 21.49
N PRO A 267 -6.33 -0.93 21.92
CA PRO A 267 -4.99 -1.24 21.43
C PRO A 267 -4.60 -2.71 21.56
N GLU A 268 -5.05 -3.38 22.63
CA GLU A 268 -4.75 -4.78 22.94
C GLU A 268 -5.37 -5.76 21.92
N MET A 269 -6.39 -5.32 21.16
CA MET A 269 -7.02 -6.12 20.11
C MET A 269 -6.19 -6.15 18.81
N ILE A 270 -5.19 -5.27 18.68
CA ILE A 270 -4.31 -5.27 17.51
C ILE A 270 -3.23 -6.34 17.69
N TYR A 271 -3.22 -7.30 16.76
CA TYR A 271 -2.30 -8.43 16.83
C TYR A 271 -0.83 -8.02 16.77
N GLY A 272 -0.51 -7.05 15.90
CA GLY A 272 0.84 -6.54 15.74
C GLY A 272 1.05 -5.89 14.38
N SER A 273 2.31 -5.67 14.01
CA SER A 273 2.69 -5.10 12.72
C SER A 273 3.03 -6.16 11.68
N LEU A 274 2.86 -5.81 10.40
CA LEU A 274 3.34 -6.64 9.29
C LEU A 274 4.86 -6.86 9.36
N GLY A 275 5.60 -5.87 9.84
CA GLY A 275 7.05 -5.98 10.03
C GLY A 275 7.43 -7.07 11.03
N GLU A 276 6.72 -7.21 12.16
CA GLU A 276 6.97 -8.30 13.10
C GLU A 276 6.73 -9.68 12.47
N ILE A 277 5.74 -9.79 11.59
CA ILE A 277 5.44 -11.05 10.88
C ILE A 277 6.52 -11.35 9.84
N VAL A 278 6.92 -10.37 9.04
CA VAL A 278 7.96 -10.53 8.00
C VAL A 278 9.33 -10.83 8.62
N ALA A 279 9.62 -10.27 9.79
CA ALA A 279 10.83 -10.58 10.56
C ALA A 279 10.77 -11.93 11.31
N GLY A 280 9.65 -12.66 11.24
CA GLY A 280 9.49 -13.96 11.92
C GLY A 280 9.29 -13.86 13.43
N LYS A 281 9.02 -12.66 13.98
CA LYS A 281 8.78 -12.44 15.41
C LYS A 281 7.36 -12.84 15.83
N LYS A 282 6.41 -12.76 14.89
CA LYS A 282 5.03 -13.21 15.08
C LYS A 282 4.61 -14.08 13.88
N PRO A 283 3.82 -15.12 14.10
CA PRO A 283 3.27 -15.90 12.97
C PRO A 283 2.22 -15.08 12.21
N GLY A 284 2.12 -15.31 10.91
CA GLY A 284 1.02 -14.80 10.09
C GLY A 284 -0.30 -15.52 10.40
N ARG A 285 -1.00 -15.97 9.34
CA ARG A 285 -2.19 -16.82 9.50
C ARG A 285 -1.82 -18.15 10.13
N GLN A 286 -2.57 -18.58 11.14
CA GLN A 286 -2.37 -19.84 11.87
C GLN A 286 -3.55 -20.80 11.72
N ASN A 287 -4.72 -20.29 11.36
CA ASN A 287 -5.95 -21.07 11.22
C ASN A 287 -6.65 -20.72 9.89
N PRO A 288 -7.12 -21.70 9.10
CA PRO A 288 -7.84 -21.46 7.86
C PRO A 288 -9.15 -20.64 8.04
N GLU A 289 -9.77 -20.72 9.23
CA GLU A 289 -11.01 -20.00 9.54
C GLU A 289 -10.78 -18.55 10.01
N GLU A 290 -9.55 -18.16 10.34
CA GLU A 290 -9.27 -16.78 10.76
C GLU A 290 -9.73 -15.77 9.71
N ILE A 291 -10.44 -14.74 10.13
CA ILE A 291 -10.54 -13.49 9.36
C ILE A 291 -9.30 -12.68 9.68
N THR A 292 -8.61 -12.18 8.68
CA THR A 292 -7.41 -11.36 8.88
C THR A 292 -7.59 -10.02 8.18
N VAL A 293 -7.18 -8.94 8.82
CA VAL A 293 -7.20 -7.58 8.27
C VAL A 293 -5.79 -7.02 8.28
N PHE A 294 -5.37 -6.44 7.16
CA PHE A 294 -4.17 -5.61 7.08
C PHE A 294 -4.59 -4.16 6.88
N ASP A 295 -4.30 -3.32 7.87
CA ASP A 295 -4.48 -1.87 7.84
C ASP A 295 -3.20 -1.22 7.32
N SER A 296 -3.27 -0.55 6.17
CA SER A 296 -2.12 0.01 5.47
C SER A 296 -2.23 1.51 5.30
N THR A 297 -1.41 2.24 6.03
CA THR A 297 -1.33 3.71 5.95
C THR A 297 -0.24 4.20 5.01
N GLY A 298 0.73 3.33 4.68
CA GLY A 298 1.92 3.64 3.88
C GLY A 298 3.04 4.30 4.69
N LEU A 299 4.22 3.71 4.64
CA LEU A 299 5.39 4.08 5.42
C LEU A 299 6.51 4.59 4.52
N ILE A 300 7.26 5.61 4.99
CA ILE A 300 8.41 6.13 4.23
C ILE A 300 9.46 5.06 3.93
N ILE A 301 9.64 4.10 4.80
CA ILE A 301 10.62 3.02 4.59
C ILE A 301 10.35 2.19 3.34
N GLN A 302 9.08 2.07 2.93
CA GLN A 302 8.70 1.41 1.68
C GLN A 302 9.15 2.23 0.47
N ASP A 303 8.96 3.56 0.55
CA ASP A 303 9.36 4.49 -0.49
C ASP A 303 10.90 4.53 -0.60
N LEU A 304 11.63 4.60 0.53
CA LEU A 304 13.09 4.60 0.53
C LEU A 304 13.67 3.29 -0.03
N ALA A 305 13.12 2.14 0.38
CA ALA A 305 13.61 0.86 -0.09
C ALA A 305 13.40 0.66 -1.60
N LEU A 306 12.21 1.00 -2.10
CA LEU A 306 11.91 0.86 -3.52
C LEU A 306 12.66 1.90 -4.36
N SER A 307 12.72 3.15 -3.92
CA SER A 307 13.48 4.20 -4.61
C SER A 307 14.98 3.88 -4.68
N TYR A 308 15.53 3.28 -3.63
CA TYR A 308 16.93 2.85 -3.66
C TYR A 308 17.16 1.68 -4.63
N ALA A 309 16.27 0.71 -4.66
CA ALA A 309 16.33 -0.37 -5.64
C ALA A 309 16.21 0.15 -7.08
N ILE A 310 15.34 1.15 -7.32
CA ILE A 310 15.22 1.85 -8.62
C ILE A 310 16.53 2.57 -8.95
N TYR A 311 17.10 3.32 -8.01
CA TYR A 311 18.37 4.04 -8.19
C TYR A 311 19.49 3.09 -8.59
N LEU A 312 19.66 1.96 -7.90
CA LEU A 312 20.69 0.98 -8.22
C LEU A 312 20.53 0.41 -9.64
N LYS A 313 19.31 0.01 -10.01
CA LYS A 313 19.01 -0.50 -11.36
C LYS A 313 19.17 0.58 -12.45
N ALA A 314 18.79 1.81 -12.15
CA ALA A 314 18.96 2.93 -13.09
C ALA A 314 20.44 3.21 -13.36
N LYS A 315 21.29 3.19 -12.34
CA LYS A 315 22.76 3.29 -12.49
C LYS A 315 23.34 2.18 -13.36
N GLU A 316 22.96 0.93 -13.10
CA GLU A 316 23.40 -0.21 -13.92
C GLU A 316 23.04 -0.05 -15.39
N ARG A 317 21.89 0.59 -15.70
CA ARG A 317 21.40 0.81 -17.06
C ARG A 317 21.84 2.15 -17.68
N GLY A 318 22.56 2.97 -16.94
CA GLY A 318 22.97 4.30 -17.42
C GLY A 318 21.78 5.25 -17.64
N LEU A 319 20.70 5.11 -16.86
CA LEU A 319 19.53 5.98 -16.92
C LEU A 319 19.70 7.19 -15.98
N GLY A 320 18.99 8.27 -16.30
CA GLY A 320 18.99 9.50 -15.49
C GLY A 320 20.09 10.48 -15.90
N VAL A 321 20.07 11.63 -15.24
CA VAL A 321 21.05 12.70 -15.44
C VAL A 321 21.70 13.07 -14.11
N GLU A 322 23.02 13.02 -14.05
CA GLU A 322 23.75 13.49 -12.88
C GLU A 322 23.74 15.03 -12.79
N LYS A 323 23.39 15.56 -11.64
CA LYS A 323 23.38 17.00 -11.33
C LYS A 323 24.25 17.29 -10.12
N ASP A 324 25.03 18.37 -10.22
CA ASP A 324 25.76 18.92 -9.09
C ASP A 324 25.00 20.14 -8.55
N PHE A 325 24.24 19.95 -7.48
CA PHE A 325 23.44 21.03 -6.88
C PHE A 325 24.26 21.94 -5.96
N LEU A 326 25.58 21.64 -5.75
CA LEU A 326 26.45 22.41 -4.87
C LEU A 326 27.40 23.33 -5.66
N LYS A 327 27.37 23.29 -6.98
CA LYS A 327 28.16 24.15 -7.87
C LYS A 327 27.24 24.98 -8.82
#